data_6115dd71583b85b99f71d320d21fc387
#
_entry.id   6115dd71583b85b99f71d320d21fc387
#
_cell.length_a   1.000
_cell.length_b   1.000
_cell.length_c   1.000
_cell.angle_alpha   90.00
_cell.angle_beta   90.00
_cell.angle_gamma   90.00
#
_symmetry.space_group_name_H-M   'P 1'
#
loop_
_entity.id
_entity.type
_entity.pdbx_description
1 polymer ?
#
loop_
_entity_poly.entity_id
_entity_poly.type
_entity_poly.pdbx_seq_one_letter_code
_entity_poly.pdbx_strand_id
1 'polypeptide(L)'
;MARRNAAEVLSGAVVLLVAAGFLGYAVAHSGRSTVAGYTLTAKFDHVDGLSVGGDVRMAGVKVGSVLAEQIDPQSYLAVVTMSVRDGLALPKDTSVTVSSDSLLGGKYLSLSPGADSAMLQPGQAITITQSSVSLEQLLGKFIFSVTDLVGAMKPTPGSGQPQGAPQGAQPGAQQGAQQGAAPK
;
A
#
# COMPACT_ATOMS: atom_id res chain seq x y z
N MET A 1 -57.26 -27.62 19.59
CA MET A 1 -55.85 -27.21 19.80
C MET A 1 -55.11 -26.90 18.47
N ALA A 2 -55.46 -27.48 17.32
CA ALA A 2 -54.77 -27.23 16.03
C ALA A 2 -54.86 -25.78 15.46
N ARG A 3 -55.88 -25.01 15.81
CA ARG A 3 -56.02 -23.63 15.28
C ARG A 3 -55.06 -22.60 15.87
N ARG A 4 -54.61 -22.81 17.14
CA ARG A 4 -53.64 -21.92 17.77
C ARG A 4 -52.25 -22.03 17.13
N ASN A 5 -51.84 -23.25 16.82
CA ASN A 5 -50.54 -23.51 16.18
C ASN A 5 -50.50 -22.95 14.75
N ALA A 6 -51.63 -22.96 14.05
CA ALA A 6 -51.69 -22.37 12.70
C ALA A 6 -51.52 -20.84 12.71
N ALA A 7 -52.07 -20.15 13.70
CA ALA A 7 -51.90 -18.72 13.83
C ALA A 7 -50.47 -18.32 14.19
N GLU A 8 -49.81 -19.09 15.05
CA GLU A 8 -48.42 -18.90 15.43
C GLU A 8 -47.47 -19.14 14.25
N VAL A 9 -47.68 -20.19 13.45
CA VAL A 9 -46.93 -20.49 12.23
C VAL A 9 -47.15 -19.41 11.20
N LEU A 10 -48.39 -18.92 11.01
CA LEU A 10 -48.69 -17.86 10.06
C LEU A 10 -48.01 -16.54 10.45
N SER A 11 -48.06 -16.16 11.73
CA SER A 11 -47.41 -14.94 12.20
C SER A 11 -45.87 -15.03 12.05
N GLY A 12 -45.25 -16.18 12.33
CA GLY A 12 -43.84 -16.41 12.10
C GLY A 12 -43.43 -16.33 10.63
N ALA A 13 -44.26 -16.91 9.74
CA ALA A 13 -44.04 -16.85 8.30
C ALA A 13 -44.10 -15.40 7.75
N VAL A 14 -45.07 -14.60 8.24
CA VAL A 14 -45.18 -13.18 7.85
C VAL A 14 -43.95 -12.40 8.30
N VAL A 15 -43.48 -12.59 9.54
CA VAL A 15 -42.28 -11.92 10.04
C VAL A 15 -41.05 -12.29 9.22
N LEU A 16 -40.89 -13.56 8.87
CA LEU A 16 -39.80 -14.02 8.02
C LEU A 16 -39.84 -13.41 6.61
N LEU A 17 -41.03 -13.31 6.01
CA LEU A 17 -41.19 -12.68 4.70
C LEU A 17 -40.86 -11.19 4.75
N VAL A 18 -41.30 -10.48 5.78
CA VAL A 18 -40.97 -9.05 5.97
C VAL A 18 -39.47 -8.88 6.20
N ALA A 19 -38.86 -9.71 7.03
CA ALA A 19 -37.42 -9.66 7.29
C ALA A 19 -36.59 -9.96 6.03
N ALA A 20 -36.99 -10.97 5.25
CA ALA A 20 -36.35 -11.30 3.98
C ALA A 20 -36.52 -10.19 2.93
N GLY A 21 -37.71 -9.59 2.86
CA GLY A 21 -37.97 -8.44 2.00
C GLY A 21 -37.14 -7.22 2.39
N PHE A 22 -37.04 -6.93 3.69
CA PHE A 22 -36.21 -5.83 4.20
C PHE A 22 -34.71 -6.08 3.94
N LEU A 23 -34.26 -7.32 4.16
CA LEU A 23 -32.88 -7.69 3.87
C LEU A 23 -32.55 -7.56 2.38
N GLY A 24 -33.43 -8.05 1.50
CA GLY A 24 -33.30 -7.88 0.05
C GLY A 24 -33.27 -6.40 -0.35
N TYR A 25 -34.16 -5.59 0.21
CA TYR A 25 -34.18 -4.15 0.00
C TYR A 25 -32.90 -3.48 0.50
N ALA A 26 -32.44 -3.82 1.71
CA ALA A 26 -31.21 -3.29 2.29
C ALA A 26 -29.99 -3.64 1.43
N VAL A 27 -29.88 -4.87 0.95
CA VAL A 27 -28.78 -5.31 0.07
C VAL A 27 -28.84 -4.59 -1.28
N ALA A 28 -30.01 -4.44 -1.88
CA ALA A 28 -30.20 -3.73 -3.14
C ALA A 28 -29.87 -2.23 -3.04
N HIS A 29 -30.12 -1.63 -1.84
CA HIS A 29 -29.87 -0.21 -1.58
C HIS A 29 -28.60 0.03 -0.71
N SER A 30 -27.86 -1.01 -0.35
CA SER A 30 -26.53 -0.88 0.29
C SER A 30 -25.56 -0.28 -0.72
N GLY A 31 -25.73 1.01 -0.92
CA GLY A 31 -25.14 1.87 -1.89
C GLY A 31 -23.65 1.63 -2.15
N ARG A 32 -23.37 0.70 -3.03
CA ARG A 32 -22.23 0.88 -3.91
C ARG A 32 -22.63 1.91 -4.95
N SER A 33 -22.68 3.17 -4.53
CA SER A 33 -22.90 4.29 -5.44
C SER A 33 -21.69 4.35 -6.37
N THR A 34 -21.68 3.51 -7.38
CA THR A 34 -20.78 3.71 -8.51
C THR A 34 -21.20 5.03 -9.14
N VAL A 35 -20.34 6.02 -8.99
CA VAL A 35 -20.54 7.29 -9.68
C VAL A 35 -20.57 6.95 -11.17
N ALA A 36 -21.69 7.22 -11.86
CA ALA A 36 -21.76 7.06 -13.30
C ALA A 36 -20.69 7.94 -13.94
N GLY A 37 -19.90 7.36 -14.84
CA GLY A 37 -18.78 8.03 -15.45
C GLY A 37 -17.93 7.08 -16.27
N TYR A 38 -16.78 7.55 -16.70
CA TYR A 38 -15.83 6.77 -17.44
C TYR A 38 -14.84 6.05 -16.51
N THR A 39 -14.28 4.94 -16.99
CA THR A 39 -13.33 4.14 -16.22
C THR A 39 -11.89 4.52 -16.55
N LEU A 40 -11.04 4.50 -15.53
CA LEU A 40 -9.58 4.60 -15.63
C LEU A 40 -8.95 3.47 -14.87
N THR A 41 -7.70 3.14 -15.21
CA THR A 41 -6.89 2.16 -14.48
C THR A 41 -5.63 2.81 -13.96
N ALA A 42 -5.07 2.26 -12.89
CA ALA A 42 -3.79 2.69 -12.35
C ALA A 42 -3.06 1.50 -11.74
N LYS A 43 -1.73 1.46 -11.86
CA LYS A 43 -0.89 0.39 -11.29
C LYS A 43 -0.13 0.93 -10.09
N PHE A 44 -0.13 0.18 -9.00
CA PHE A 44 0.53 0.54 -7.75
C PHE A 44 1.39 -0.62 -7.24
N ASP A 45 2.47 -0.31 -6.56
CA ASP A 45 3.26 -1.33 -5.86
C ASP A 45 2.50 -1.87 -4.63
N HIS A 46 1.78 -0.98 -3.91
CA HIS A 46 1.01 -1.32 -2.71
C HIS A 46 -0.28 -0.50 -2.66
N VAL A 47 -1.38 -1.18 -2.32
CA VAL A 47 -2.72 -0.57 -2.16
C VAL A 47 -3.33 -0.91 -0.80
N ASP A 48 -2.48 -1.18 0.21
CA ASP A 48 -2.91 -1.66 1.51
C ASP A 48 -4.02 -0.78 2.11
N GLY A 49 -5.13 -1.42 2.48
CA GLY A 49 -6.28 -0.77 3.08
C GLY A 49 -7.22 -0.05 2.11
N LEU A 50 -6.93 -0.03 0.80
CA LEU A 50 -7.90 0.36 -0.21
C LEU A 50 -8.94 -0.76 -0.36
N SER A 51 -10.16 -0.43 -0.73
CA SER A 51 -11.24 -1.39 -0.89
C SER A 51 -12.10 -1.04 -2.10
N VAL A 52 -12.66 -2.06 -2.74
CA VAL A 52 -13.68 -1.87 -3.78
C VAL A 52 -14.88 -1.11 -3.20
N GLY A 53 -15.29 -0.06 -3.89
CA GLY A 53 -16.27 0.92 -3.40
C GLY A 53 -15.65 2.11 -2.67
N GLY A 54 -14.34 2.11 -2.44
CA GLY A 54 -13.60 3.23 -1.88
C GLY A 54 -13.74 4.50 -2.71
N ASP A 55 -13.59 5.64 -2.09
CA ASP A 55 -13.73 6.94 -2.74
C ASP A 55 -12.58 7.24 -3.68
N VAL A 56 -12.89 7.87 -4.81
CA VAL A 56 -11.93 8.60 -5.65
C VAL A 56 -12.21 10.07 -5.45
N ARG A 57 -11.23 10.82 -4.96
CA ARG A 57 -11.38 12.24 -4.62
C ARG A 57 -10.40 13.11 -5.39
N MET A 58 -10.83 14.33 -5.67
CA MET A 58 -10.00 15.39 -6.21
C MET A 58 -10.19 16.63 -5.35
N ALA A 59 -9.11 17.22 -4.85
CA ALA A 59 -9.18 18.35 -3.92
C ALA A 59 -10.15 18.10 -2.74
N GLY A 60 -10.21 16.85 -2.23
CA GLY A 60 -11.11 16.45 -1.14
C GLY A 60 -12.55 16.14 -1.54
N VAL A 61 -12.97 16.45 -2.78
CA VAL A 61 -14.32 16.20 -3.26
C VAL A 61 -14.40 14.83 -3.93
N LYS A 62 -15.44 14.05 -3.61
CA LYS A 62 -15.69 12.75 -4.25
C LYS A 62 -16.07 12.94 -5.71
N VAL A 63 -15.25 12.40 -6.60
CA VAL A 63 -15.45 12.46 -8.06
C VAL A 63 -15.65 11.07 -8.68
N GLY A 64 -15.48 10.01 -7.91
CA GLY A 64 -15.59 8.66 -8.39
C GLY A 64 -15.52 7.62 -7.29
N SER A 65 -15.35 6.36 -7.70
CA SER A 65 -15.20 5.22 -6.79
C SER A 65 -14.30 4.13 -7.39
N VAL A 66 -13.68 3.34 -6.51
CA VAL A 66 -12.93 2.14 -6.89
C VAL A 66 -13.91 1.06 -7.33
N LEU A 67 -13.72 0.50 -8.53
CA LEU A 67 -14.57 -0.51 -9.11
C LEU A 67 -14.02 -1.94 -8.90
N ALA A 68 -12.70 -2.10 -9.06
CA ALA A 68 -12.04 -3.40 -8.96
C ALA A 68 -10.57 -3.23 -8.58
N GLU A 69 -10.03 -4.26 -7.92
CA GLU A 69 -8.63 -4.42 -7.59
C GLU A 69 -8.17 -5.79 -8.04
N GLN A 70 -7.08 -5.86 -8.78
CA GLN A 70 -6.54 -7.10 -9.33
C GLN A 70 -5.01 -7.06 -9.28
N ILE A 71 -4.37 -8.24 -9.29
CA ILE A 71 -2.91 -8.33 -9.46
C ILE A 71 -2.62 -8.62 -10.93
N ASP A 72 -1.75 -7.84 -11.52
CA ASP A 72 -1.18 -8.12 -12.83
C ASP A 72 -0.17 -9.28 -12.71
N PRO A 73 -0.43 -10.46 -13.33
CA PRO A 73 0.43 -11.62 -13.15
C PRO A 73 1.82 -11.49 -13.78
N GLN A 74 2.03 -10.50 -14.65
CA GLN A 74 3.33 -10.27 -15.29
C GLN A 74 4.21 -9.30 -14.51
N SER A 75 3.61 -8.22 -14.00
CA SER A 75 4.34 -7.17 -13.28
C SER A 75 4.23 -7.31 -11.76
N TYR A 76 3.31 -8.15 -11.26
CA TYR A 76 2.97 -8.31 -9.83
C TYR A 76 2.52 -7.00 -9.17
N LEU A 77 2.12 -6.01 -9.97
CA LEU A 77 1.58 -4.76 -9.48
C LEU A 77 0.07 -4.88 -9.24
N ALA A 78 -0.43 -4.13 -8.27
CA ALA A 78 -1.85 -3.98 -8.05
C ALA A 78 -2.45 -3.07 -9.13
N VAL A 79 -3.36 -3.59 -9.93
CA VAL A 79 -4.14 -2.85 -10.93
C VAL A 79 -5.46 -2.44 -10.31
N VAL A 80 -5.66 -1.17 -10.13
CA VAL A 80 -6.90 -0.61 -9.60
C VAL A 80 -7.69 0.01 -10.75
N THR A 81 -8.94 -0.43 -10.89
CA THR A 81 -9.91 0.16 -11.82
C THR A 81 -10.82 1.09 -11.04
N MET A 82 -10.97 2.31 -11.50
CA MET A 82 -11.80 3.33 -10.87
C MET A 82 -12.77 3.97 -11.85
N SER A 83 -13.91 4.43 -11.36
CA SER A 83 -14.81 5.32 -12.10
C SER A 83 -14.47 6.76 -11.79
N VAL A 84 -14.65 7.63 -12.77
CA VAL A 84 -14.54 9.09 -12.62
C VAL A 84 -15.77 9.70 -13.27
N ARG A 85 -16.38 10.68 -12.59
CA ARG A 85 -17.62 11.35 -13.02
C ARG A 85 -17.49 11.90 -14.43
N ASP A 86 -18.55 11.72 -15.21
CA ASP A 86 -18.67 12.34 -16.53
C ASP A 86 -18.56 13.86 -16.44
N GLY A 87 -17.95 14.46 -17.46
CA GLY A 87 -17.72 15.90 -17.53
C GLY A 87 -16.46 16.38 -16.80
N LEU A 88 -15.73 15.50 -16.11
CA LEU A 88 -14.43 15.81 -15.54
C LEU A 88 -13.33 15.28 -16.48
N ALA A 89 -12.77 16.15 -17.30
CA ALA A 89 -11.65 15.81 -18.18
C ALA A 89 -10.34 15.88 -17.37
N LEU A 90 -9.58 14.79 -17.37
CA LEU A 90 -8.30 14.68 -16.66
C LEU A 90 -7.14 14.77 -17.65
N PRO A 91 -6.13 15.63 -17.40
CA PRO A 91 -4.92 15.66 -18.19
C PRO A 91 -4.16 14.32 -18.12
N LYS A 92 -3.38 13.99 -19.15
CA LYS A 92 -2.60 12.73 -19.20
C LYS A 92 -1.55 12.62 -18.11
N ASP A 93 -1.02 13.73 -17.63
CA ASP A 93 -0.07 13.84 -16.54
C ASP A 93 -0.74 13.91 -15.15
N THR A 94 -2.03 13.55 -15.06
CA THR A 94 -2.72 13.39 -13.79
C THR A 94 -2.03 12.30 -12.97
N SER A 95 -1.77 12.59 -11.70
CA SER A 95 -1.26 11.62 -10.75
C SER A 95 -2.37 11.08 -9.86
N VAL A 96 -2.21 9.84 -9.41
CA VAL A 96 -3.11 9.21 -8.44
C VAL A 96 -2.32 8.65 -7.26
N THR A 97 -2.76 8.98 -6.06
CA THR A 97 -2.11 8.60 -4.81
C THR A 97 -3.10 7.85 -3.92
N VAL A 98 -2.66 6.75 -3.29
CA VAL A 98 -3.43 6.08 -2.23
C VAL A 98 -3.22 6.83 -0.93
N SER A 99 -4.26 7.49 -0.44
CA SER A 99 -4.25 8.35 0.75
C SER A 99 -5.13 7.78 1.87
N SER A 100 -4.81 8.10 3.12
CA SER A 100 -5.63 7.74 4.28
C SER A 100 -6.65 8.85 4.56
N ASP A 101 -7.89 8.47 4.83
CA ASP A 101 -8.94 9.40 5.22
C ASP A 101 -8.70 9.97 6.63
N SER A 102 -8.16 9.14 7.52
CA SER A 102 -7.76 9.50 8.89
C SER A 102 -6.75 8.47 9.43
N LEU A 103 -6.26 8.66 10.65
CA LEU A 103 -5.33 7.72 11.29
C LEU A 103 -5.91 6.30 11.44
N LEU A 104 -7.22 6.19 11.67
CA LEU A 104 -7.94 4.91 11.83
C LEU A 104 -9.00 4.73 10.74
N GLY A 105 -9.03 5.58 9.74
CA GLY A 105 -9.97 5.52 8.63
C GLY A 105 -9.49 4.63 7.48
N GLY A 106 -10.37 4.43 6.52
CA GLY A 106 -10.07 3.72 5.28
C GLY A 106 -9.10 4.50 4.38
N LYS A 107 -8.72 3.87 3.29
CA LYS A 107 -7.94 4.49 2.21
C LYS A 107 -8.88 4.94 1.09
N TYR A 108 -8.45 5.96 0.37
CA TYR A 108 -9.12 6.47 -0.83
C TYR A 108 -8.07 6.83 -1.88
N LEU A 109 -8.52 6.97 -3.13
CA LEU A 109 -7.68 7.46 -4.22
C LEU A 109 -7.76 8.97 -4.32
N SER A 110 -6.64 9.65 -4.22
CA SER A 110 -6.53 11.09 -4.44
C SER A 110 -6.00 11.35 -5.84
N LEU A 111 -6.79 12.04 -6.65
CA LEU A 111 -6.42 12.50 -7.99
C LEU A 111 -5.85 13.92 -7.90
N SER A 112 -4.69 14.12 -8.51
CA SER A 112 -4.08 15.44 -8.68
C SER A 112 -3.86 15.68 -10.18
N PRO A 113 -4.68 16.53 -10.81
CA PRO A 113 -4.54 16.82 -12.22
C PRO A 113 -3.23 17.55 -12.48
N GLY A 114 -2.59 17.24 -13.61
CA GLY A 114 -1.40 17.93 -14.09
C GLY A 114 -1.75 19.13 -14.98
N ALA A 115 -0.83 19.52 -15.84
CA ALA A 115 -0.93 20.67 -16.72
C ALA A 115 -0.86 20.30 -18.23
N ASP A 116 -0.88 19.00 -18.57
CA ASP A 116 -0.84 18.55 -19.96
C ASP A 116 -2.12 19.00 -20.70
N SER A 117 -1.96 19.42 -21.95
CA SER A 117 -3.06 19.76 -22.83
C SER A 117 -3.83 18.54 -23.36
N ALA A 118 -3.19 17.36 -23.37
CA ALA A 118 -3.79 16.11 -23.77
C ALA A 118 -4.59 15.49 -22.62
N MET A 119 -5.83 15.04 -22.89
CA MET A 119 -6.73 14.47 -21.89
C MET A 119 -6.71 12.94 -21.92
N LEU A 120 -6.91 12.33 -20.73
CA LEU A 120 -7.12 10.89 -20.59
C LEU A 120 -8.44 10.49 -21.27
N GLN A 121 -8.38 9.40 -22.04
CA GLN A 121 -9.55 8.80 -22.64
C GLN A 121 -10.14 7.70 -21.74
N PRO A 122 -11.43 7.40 -21.83
CA PRO A 122 -12.04 6.27 -21.14
C PRO A 122 -11.25 4.98 -21.37
N GLY A 123 -10.99 4.22 -20.30
CA GLY A 123 -10.22 2.97 -20.34
C GLY A 123 -8.71 3.14 -20.32
N GLN A 124 -8.18 4.35 -20.36
CA GLN A 124 -6.73 4.58 -20.29
C GLN A 124 -6.18 4.37 -18.88
N ALA A 125 -4.88 4.12 -18.84
CA ALA A 125 -4.15 4.00 -17.58
C ALA A 125 -3.52 5.34 -17.16
N ILE A 126 -3.63 5.66 -15.89
CA ILE A 126 -2.84 6.71 -15.24
C ILE A 126 -1.47 6.12 -14.95
N THR A 127 -0.42 6.78 -15.44
CA THR A 127 0.96 6.30 -15.34
C THR A 127 1.70 6.83 -14.12
N ILE A 128 1.27 7.99 -13.59
CA ILE A 128 1.89 8.61 -12.43
C ILE A 128 1.13 8.17 -11.19
N THR A 129 1.69 7.19 -10.47
CA THR A 129 1.05 6.59 -9.30
C THR A 129 1.94 6.72 -8.08
N GLN A 130 1.32 6.89 -6.92
CA GLN A 130 2.00 6.85 -5.63
C GLN A 130 1.28 5.87 -4.71
N SER A 131 2.01 4.85 -4.30
CA SER A 131 1.50 3.79 -3.44
C SER A 131 1.19 4.26 -2.02
N SER A 132 0.40 3.48 -1.30
CA SER A 132 0.12 3.74 0.11
C SER A 132 1.40 3.66 0.95
N VAL A 133 1.56 4.59 1.86
CA VAL A 133 2.59 4.50 2.91
C VAL A 133 1.86 4.16 4.20
N SER A 134 2.28 3.08 4.87
CA SER A 134 1.73 2.73 6.17
C SER A 134 2.49 3.44 7.29
N LEU A 135 1.74 3.80 8.35
CA LEU A 135 2.33 4.45 9.53
C LEU A 135 3.36 3.55 10.21
N GLU A 136 3.10 2.23 10.16
CA GLU A 136 3.98 1.18 10.70
C GLU A 136 5.34 1.16 10.00
N GLN A 137 5.37 1.32 8.69
CA GLN A 137 6.62 1.41 7.91
C GLN A 137 7.42 2.65 8.26
N LEU A 138 6.74 3.79 8.44
CA LEU A 138 7.39 5.04 8.85
C LEU A 138 7.95 4.92 10.26
N LEU A 139 7.19 4.35 11.19
CA LEU A 139 7.62 4.12 12.56
C LEU A 139 8.81 3.15 12.62
N GLY A 140 8.76 2.06 11.83
CA GLY A 140 9.86 1.13 11.68
C GLY A 140 11.15 1.82 11.23
N LYS A 141 11.10 2.61 10.16
CA LYS A 141 12.25 3.39 9.67
C LYS A 141 12.78 4.36 10.71
N PHE A 142 11.88 5.02 11.47
CA PHE A 142 12.27 5.95 12.53
C PHE A 142 13.03 5.23 13.67
N ILE A 143 12.51 4.09 14.13
CA ILE A 143 13.16 3.29 15.19
C ILE A 143 14.56 2.85 14.76
N PHE A 144 14.71 2.36 13.53
CA PHE A 144 16.02 1.94 13.02
C PHE A 144 16.99 3.11 12.89
N SER A 145 16.55 4.27 12.42
CA SER A 145 17.44 5.44 12.30
C SER A 145 17.88 5.99 13.65
N VAL A 146 17.03 5.92 14.68
CA VAL A 146 17.43 6.31 16.05
C VAL A 146 18.44 5.32 16.63
N THR A 147 18.28 4.02 16.36
CA THR A 147 19.20 2.99 16.83
C THR A 147 20.60 3.16 16.21
N ASP A 148 20.67 3.47 14.92
CA ASP A 148 21.93 3.75 14.23
C ASP A 148 22.61 5.00 14.78
N LEU A 149 21.84 6.05 15.09
CA LEU A 149 22.38 7.28 15.69
C LEU A 149 22.93 7.05 17.11
N VAL A 150 22.23 6.27 17.93
CA VAL A 150 22.68 5.88 19.27
C VAL A 150 23.88 4.94 19.19
N GLY A 151 23.92 4.04 18.21
CA GLY A 151 25.09 3.17 17.94
C GLY A 151 26.33 3.95 17.54
N ALA A 152 26.18 5.04 16.78
CA ALA A 152 27.27 5.93 16.40
C ALA A 152 27.78 6.81 17.55
N MET A 153 26.98 7.02 18.61
CA MET A 153 27.36 7.75 19.82
C MET A 153 28.01 6.88 20.90
N LYS A 154 28.15 5.56 20.65
CA LYS A 154 28.90 4.70 21.62
C LYS A 154 30.36 5.15 21.67
N PRO A 155 30.91 5.60 22.81
CA PRO A 155 32.32 5.90 22.92
C PRO A 155 33.08 4.62 22.58
N THR A 156 33.98 4.67 21.65
CA THR A 156 34.97 3.62 21.41
C THR A 156 35.69 3.36 22.74
N PRO A 157 35.62 2.15 23.29
CA PRO A 157 36.46 1.86 24.46
C PRO A 157 37.89 2.09 24.03
N GLY A 158 38.55 3.04 24.67
CA GLY A 158 39.92 3.44 24.39
C GLY A 158 40.81 2.23 24.25
N SER A 159 41.51 2.15 23.16
CA SER A 159 42.74 1.36 23.02
C SER A 159 43.78 1.93 23.97
N GLY A 160 43.67 1.53 25.21
CA GLY A 160 44.72 1.65 26.21
C GLY A 160 45.78 0.66 25.87
N GLN A 161 46.77 1.10 25.13
CA GLN A 161 48.03 0.39 24.93
C GLN A 161 48.87 0.61 26.15
N PRO A 162 49.28 -0.42 26.93
CA PRO A 162 50.36 -0.28 27.88
C PRO A 162 51.68 -0.36 27.12
N GLN A 163 52.33 0.77 26.90
CA GLN A 163 53.76 0.81 26.63
C GLN A 163 54.52 0.31 27.87
N GLY A 164 55.30 -0.73 27.68
CA GLY A 164 56.28 -1.20 28.64
C GLY A 164 57.33 -1.99 27.87
N ALA A 165 58.43 -1.31 27.54
CA ALA A 165 59.69 -1.85 27.05
C ALA A 165 60.47 -2.52 28.21
N PRO A 166 61.73 -3.03 28.05
CA PRO A 166 62.49 -3.48 26.89
C PRO A 166 63.31 -4.78 27.13
N GLN A 167 64.10 -5.16 26.11
CA GLN A 167 65.36 -5.92 26.14
C GLN A 167 65.33 -7.43 25.98
N GLY A 168 66.12 -7.82 24.96
CA GLY A 168 67.01 -8.95 25.11
C GLY A 168 67.20 -9.82 23.86
N ALA A 169 68.33 -9.56 23.13
CA ALA A 169 69.18 -10.55 22.48
C ALA A 169 68.71 -11.22 21.18
N GLN A 170 69.37 -10.85 20.09
CA GLN A 170 69.80 -11.67 18.98
C GLN A 170 70.74 -12.83 19.42
N PRO A 171 71.19 -13.83 18.61
CA PRO A 171 71.20 -13.94 17.15
C PRO A 171 71.03 -15.38 16.61
N GLY A 172 71.05 -15.51 15.30
CA GLY A 172 71.44 -16.81 14.64
C GLY A 172 70.51 -17.18 13.44
N ALA A 173 70.87 -16.84 12.29
CA ALA A 173 71.60 -17.51 11.22
C ALA A 173 70.80 -18.57 10.42
N GLN A 174 70.96 -18.39 9.12
CA GLN A 174 70.99 -19.38 8.01
C GLN A 174 69.70 -19.68 7.28
N GLN A 175 69.56 -19.16 6.03
CA GLN A 175 69.99 -19.77 4.73
C GLN A 175 69.07 -20.86 4.18
N GLY A 176 68.75 -20.69 2.93
CA GLY A 176 68.33 -21.72 1.97
C GLY A 176 67.10 -21.26 1.17
N ALA A 177 67.21 -20.62 0.11
CA ALA A 177 67.56 -20.97 -1.27
C ALA A 177 66.53 -21.88 -1.97
N GLN A 178 66.18 -21.41 -3.16
CA GLN A 178 65.74 -22.12 -4.35
C GLN A 178 64.22 -22.15 -4.62
N GLN A 179 63.75 -21.39 -5.61
CA GLN A 179 63.79 -21.68 -7.07
C GLN A 179 62.62 -22.57 -7.53
N GLY A 180 61.88 -22.09 -8.48
CA GLY A 180 61.32 -22.92 -9.51
C GLY A 180 59.91 -22.57 -9.99
N ALA A 181 59.86 -21.70 -10.98
CA ALA A 181 59.26 -21.93 -12.29
C ALA A 181 57.74 -22.13 -12.40
N ALA A 182 57.12 -21.24 -13.15
CA ALA A 182 55.94 -21.40 -13.99
C ALA A 182 56.25 -22.42 -15.17
N PRO A 183 55.38 -22.70 -16.13
CA PRO A 183 54.01 -22.25 -16.43
C PRO A 183 53.12 -23.40 -16.97
N LYS A 184 51.83 -23.18 -17.07
CA LYS A 184 51.01 -23.39 -18.29
C LYS A 184 49.58 -22.92 -18.05
#